data_7c6b6cccb17315841730b6d7164b2dcc
#
_entry.id   7c6b6cccb17315841730b6d7164b2dcc
#
_cell.length_a   1.000
_cell.length_b   1.000
_cell.length_c   1.000
_cell.angle_alpha   90.00
_cell.angle_beta   90.00
_cell.angle_gamma   90.00
#
_symmetry.space_group_name_H-M   'P 1'
#
loop_
_entity.id
_entity.type
_entity.pdbx_description
1 polymer ?
#
loop_
_entity_poly.entity_id
_entity_poly.type
_entity_poly.pdbx_seq_one_letter_code
_entity_poly.pdbx_strand_id
1 'polypeptide(L)'
;MEPGALNSRVEMANFIEVNSIEKLEKLFEESNEKPVVLFKHSVTCPISSGVYYEVSEVETDVNLVIVQKARDISNEIANKTGIRHESPQAIVLKNGKAVYHASHYDITAEDIQRVESGE
;
A
#
# COMPACT_ATOMS: atom_id res chain seq x y z
N MET A 1 -15.62 27.29 -0.38
CA MET A 1 -15.71 26.60 -0.33
C MET A 1 -15.70 25.68 0.03
N GLU A 2 -15.19 25.59 0.12
CA GLU A 2 -15.77 24.74 -0.04
C GLU A 2 -15.92 23.69 0.89
N PRO A 3 -17.06 23.36 1.41
CA PRO A 3 -17.35 22.27 2.29
C PRO A 3 -17.00 20.95 1.69
N GLY A 4 -17.06 20.86 0.38
CA GLY A 4 -16.68 19.66 -0.30
C GLY A 4 -15.24 19.25 -0.05
N ALA A 5 -14.38 20.24 0.09
CA ALA A 5 -12.99 19.96 0.36
C ALA A 5 -12.80 19.27 1.70
N LEU A 6 -13.61 19.65 2.67
CA LEU A 6 -13.52 19.00 3.97
C LEU A 6 -13.93 17.54 3.90
N ASN A 7 -15.00 17.27 3.16
CA ASN A 7 -15.47 15.89 3.05
C ASN A 7 -14.47 15.00 2.35
N SER A 8 -13.81 15.53 1.35
CA SER A 8 -12.86 14.72 0.57
C SER A 8 -11.63 14.33 1.38
N ARG A 9 -11.44 14.97 2.54
CA ARG A 9 -10.29 14.62 3.37
C ARG A 9 -10.52 13.42 4.24
N VAL A 10 -11.75 12.92 4.25
CA VAL A 10 -12.08 11.75 5.05
C VAL A 10 -11.34 10.53 4.53
N GLU A 11 -11.32 10.38 3.21
CA GLU A 11 -10.62 9.24 2.63
C GLU A 11 -10.20 9.63 1.21
N MET A 12 -8.91 9.79 1.00
CA MET A 12 -8.38 10.19 -0.30
C MET A 12 -7.88 9.02 -1.11
N ALA A 13 -7.37 7.98 -0.45
CA ALA A 13 -6.82 6.83 -1.14
C ALA A 13 -7.94 6.04 -1.81
N ASN A 14 -7.65 5.55 -3.00
CA ASN A 14 -8.53 4.60 -3.66
C ASN A 14 -7.97 3.21 -3.37
N PHE A 15 -8.61 2.51 -2.45
CA PHE A 15 -8.13 1.18 -2.05
C PHE A 15 -8.64 0.14 -3.04
N ILE A 16 -7.72 -0.62 -3.61
CA ILE A 16 -8.03 -1.67 -4.58
C ILE A 16 -7.54 -2.99 -4.01
N GLU A 17 -8.44 -3.91 -3.74
CA GLU A 17 -8.06 -5.17 -3.13
C GLU A 17 -7.33 -6.06 -4.12
N VAL A 18 -6.18 -6.60 -3.69
CA VAL A 18 -5.40 -7.55 -4.49
C VAL A 18 -5.77 -8.94 -4.00
N ASN A 19 -6.52 -9.67 -4.81
CA ASN A 19 -7.07 -10.96 -4.40
C ASN A 19 -6.66 -12.11 -5.30
N SER A 20 -5.65 -11.93 -6.13
CA SER A 20 -5.12 -13.02 -6.95
C SER A 20 -3.65 -12.77 -7.27
N ILE A 21 -2.94 -13.84 -7.54
CA ILE A 21 -1.53 -13.75 -7.93
C ILE A 21 -1.40 -13.02 -9.27
N GLU A 22 -2.36 -13.26 -10.17
CA GLU A 22 -2.35 -12.60 -11.47
C GLU A 22 -2.44 -11.10 -11.33
N LYS A 23 -3.30 -10.64 -10.41
CA LYS A 23 -3.45 -9.22 -10.16
C LYS A 23 -2.15 -8.64 -9.62
N LEU A 24 -1.49 -9.38 -8.73
CA LEU A 24 -0.20 -8.95 -8.19
C LEU A 24 0.83 -8.82 -9.29
N GLU A 25 0.89 -9.79 -10.20
CA GLU A 25 1.86 -9.76 -11.28
C GLU A 25 1.65 -8.55 -12.17
N LYS A 26 0.38 -8.21 -12.44
CA LYS A 26 0.09 -7.02 -13.24
C LYS A 26 0.58 -5.76 -12.56
N LEU A 27 0.48 -5.71 -11.23
CA LEU A 27 0.95 -4.55 -10.49
C LEU A 27 2.47 -4.41 -10.59
N PHE A 28 3.19 -5.52 -10.55
CA PHE A 28 4.63 -5.46 -10.75
C PHE A 28 4.97 -4.96 -12.14
N GLU A 29 4.19 -5.36 -13.16
CA GLU A 29 4.39 -4.85 -14.51
C GLU A 29 4.07 -3.36 -14.61
N GLU A 30 2.98 -2.94 -13.98
CA GLU A 30 2.60 -1.52 -13.99
C GLU A 30 3.67 -0.65 -13.35
N SER A 31 4.42 -1.20 -12.41
CA SER A 31 5.45 -0.45 -11.72
C SER A 31 6.59 -0.04 -12.66
N ASN A 32 6.65 -0.62 -13.85
CA ASN A 32 7.61 -0.19 -14.85
C ASN A 32 7.23 1.15 -15.47
N GLU A 33 5.97 1.57 -15.32
CA GLU A 33 5.48 2.81 -15.92
C GLU A 33 5.13 3.86 -14.89
N LYS A 34 4.69 3.45 -13.70
CA LYS A 34 4.32 4.39 -12.65
C LYS A 34 4.52 3.70 -11.30
N PRO A 35 4.72 4.48 -10.24
CA PRO A 35 4.85 3.89 -8.91
C PRO A 35 3.59 3.14 -8.51
N VAL A 36 3.76 2.03 -7.82
CA VAL A 36 2.66 1.22 -7.33
C VAL A 36 2.80 1.09 -5.81
N VAL A 37 1.73 1.41 -5.10
CA VAL A 37 1.71 1.31 -3.64
C VAL A 37 1.01 0.03 -3.23
N LEU A 38 1.68 -0.80 -2.44
CA LEU A 38 1.12 -1.99 -1.85
C LEU A 38 0.99 -1.77 -0.35
N PHE A 39 -0.16 -2.15 0.22
CA PHE A 39 -0.37 -2.03 1.65
C PHE A 39 -0.91 -3.35 2.20
N LYS A 40 -0.11 -4.01 3.04
CA LYS A 40 -0.54 -5.23 3.71
C LYS A 40 -1.24 -4.85 5.01
N HIS A 41 -2.48 -5.27 5.14
CA HIS A 41 -3.36 -4.88 6.24
C HIS A 41 -3.89 -6.12 6.94
N SER A 42 -3.86 -6.10 8.27
CA SER A 42 -4.45 -7.17 9.09
C SER A 42 -5.72 -6.62 9.72
N VAL A 43 -6.86 -7.26 9.44
CA VAL A 43 -8.14 -6.77 9.94
C VAL A 43 -8.35 -7.04 11.43
N THR A 44 -7.48 -7.85 12.04
CA THR A 44 -7.60 -8.17 13.47
C THR A 44 -6.57 -7.46 14.32
N CYS A 45 -5.68 -6.68 13.74
CA CYS A 45 -4.61 -6.02 14.47
C CYS A 45 -4.96 -4.56 14.75
N PRO A 46 -5.01 -4.14 16.02
CA PRO A 46 -5.34 -2.74 16.33
C PRO A 46 -4.35 -1.75 15.71
N ILE A 47 -3.07 -2.11 15.67
CA ILE A 47 -2.06 -1.24 15.05
C ILE A 47 -2.39 -1.04 13.58
N SER A 48 -2.81 -2.12 12.91
CA SER A 48 -3.12 -2.06 11.49
C SER A 48 -4.32 -1.15 11.22
N SER A 49 -5.30 -1.12 12.12
CA SER A 49 -6.45 -0.22 11.97
C SER A 49 -6.03 1.24 11.99
N GLY A 50 -5.17 1.60 12.93
CA GLY A 50 -4.69 2.97 13.00
C GLY A 50 -3.88 3.36 11.80
N VAL A 51 -3.02 2.45 11.32
CA VAL A 51 -2.20 2.71 10.16
C VAL A 51 -3.04 2.77 8.89
N TYR A 52 -4.14 2.01 8.85
CA TYR A 52 -5.07 2.09 7.72
C TYR A 52 -5.58 3.52 7.53
N TYR A 53 -5.94 4.18 8.64
CA TYR A 53 -6.40 5.56 8.54
C TYR A 53 -5.28 6.48 8.05
N GLU A 54 -4.06 6.23 8.49
CA GLU A 54 -2.92 7.03 8.03
C GLU A 54 -2.75 6.86 6.52
N VAL A 55 -2.78 5.61 6.05
CA VAL A 55 -2.58 5.32 4.63
C VAL A 55 -3.73 5.86 3.79
N SER A 56 -4.93 5.98 4.37
CA SER A 56 -6.07 6.49 3.62
C SER A 56 -5.89 7.95 3.21
N GLU A 57 -4.90 8.64 3.75
CA GLU A 57 -4.61 10.02 3.36
C GLU A 57 -3.73 10.12 2.11
N VAL A 58 -3.21 9.01 1.64
CA VAL A 58 -2.47 8.99 0.37
C VAL A 58 -3.45 9.32 -0.75
N GLU A 59 -3.04 10.16 -1.70
CA GLU A 59 -3.96 10.69 -2.70
C GLU A 59 -3.98 9.90 -4.00
N THR A 60 -3.47 8.68 -3.98
CA THR A 60 -3.41 7.85 -5.18
C THR A 60 -3.98 6.47 -4.86
N ASP A 61 -3.91 5.57 -5.85
CA ASP A 61 -4.34 4.20 -5.65
C ASP A 61 -3.44 3.49 -4.66
N VAL A 62 -4.06 2.78 -3.73
CA VAL A 62 -3.35 1.94 -2.77
C VAL A 62 -3.87 0.52 -2.95
N ASN A 63 -2.98 -0.38 -3.31
CA ASN A 63 -3.35 -1.76 -3.58
C ASN A 63 -3.29 -2.54 -2.27
N LEU A 64 -4.45 -2.96 -1.81
CA LEU A 64 -4.66 -3.49 -0.47
C LEU A 64 -4.57 -5.00 -0.45
N VAL A 65 -3.70 -5.54 0.39
CA VAL A 65 -3.58 -6.98 0.60
C VAL A 65 -4.07 -7.27 2.02
N ILE A 66 -5.21 -7.92 2.13
CA ILE A 66 -5.74 -8.31 3.43
C ILE A 66 -5.12 -9.63 3.80
N VAL A 67 -4.23 -9.61 4.78
CA VAL A 67 -3.36 -10.75 5.09
C VAL A 67 -4.16 -12.01 5.38
N GLN A 68 -5.27 -11.89 6.10
CA GLN A 68 -6.08 -13.05 6.46
C GLN A 68 -6.70 -13.75 5.26
N LYS A 69 -6.92 -13.02 4.17
CA LYS A 69 -7.56 -13.56 2.97
C LYS A 69 -6.57 -13.93 1.88
N ALA A 70 -5.36 -13.39 1.95
CA ALA A 70 -4.45 -13.44 0.81
C ALA A 70 -3.03 -13.76 1.25
N ARG A 71 -2.87 -14.86 2.01
CA ARG A 71 -1.55 -15.24 2.51
C ARG A 71 -0.58 -15.57 1.39
N ASP A 72 -1.08 -16.22 0.34
CA ASP A 72 -0.24 -16.54 -0.82
C ASP A 72 0.28 -15.27 -1.49
N ILE A 73 -0.56 -14.26 -1.60
CA ILE A 73 -0.17 -13.00 -2.21
C ILE A 73 0.85 -12.30 -1.32
N SER A 74 0.60 -12.28 -0.01
CA SER A 74 1.52 -11.67 0.94
C SER A 74 2.89 -12.34 0.88
N ASN A 75 2.92 -13.67 0.79
CA ASN A 75 4.16 -14.42 0.70
C ASN A 75 4.88 -14.12 -0.61
N GLU A 76 4.13 -14.01 -1.69
CA GLU A 76 4.73 -13.74 -2.99
C GLU A 76 5.35 -12.34 -3.04
N ILE A 77 4.73 -11.38 -2.37
CA ILE A 77 5.32 -10.04 -2.28
C ILE A 77 6.68 -10.14 -1.58
N ALA A 78 6.76 -10.89 -0.49
CA ALA A 78 8.03 -11.06 0.22
C ALA A 78 9.06 -11.74 -0.68
N ASN A 79 8.64 -12.74 -1.45
CA ASN A 79 9.55 -13.44 -2.35
C ASN A 79 10.07 -12.52 -3.45
N LYS A 80 9.19 -11.74 -4.05
CA LYS A 80 9.58 -10.88 -5.17
C LYS A 80 10.41 -9.69 -4.73
N THR A 81 10.16 -9.16 -3.55
CA THR A 81 10.84 -7.95 -3.09
C THR A 81 12.04 -8.23 -2.20
N GLY A 82 12.11 -9.42 -1.62
CA GLY A 82 13.16 -9.72 -0.64
C GLY A 82 12.92 -9.09 0.70
N ILE A 83 11.74 -8.50 0.92
CA ILE A 83 11.41 -7.82 2.17
C ILE A 83 10.63 -8.77 3.05
N ARG A 84 11.12 -8.98 4.28
CA ARG A 84 10.43 -9.85 5.22
C ARG A 84 8.99 -9.37 5.43
N HIS A 85 8.07 -10.33 5.46
CA HIS A 85 6.67 -10.03 5.72
C HIS A 85 6.47 -9.42 7.10
N GLU A 86 5.72 -8.32 7.14
CA GLU A 86 5.20 -7.75 8.37
C GLU A 86 3.83 -7.18 8.04
N SER A 87 3.01 -6.94 9.06
CA SER A 87 1.73 -6.28 8.85
C SER A 87 1.39 -5.46 10.08
N PRO A 88 0.96 -4.21 9.89
CA PRO A 88 0.83 -3.53 8.60
C PRO A 88 2.18 -3.22 7.97
N GLN A 89 2.21 -3.26 6.64
CA GLN A 89 3.44 -2.98 5.91
C GLN A 89 3.08 -2.29 4.60
N ALA A 90 3.77 -1.18 4.30
CA ALA A 90 3.59 -0.46 3.05
C ALA A 90 4.85 -0.61 2.21
N ILE A 91 4.66 -0.78 0.92
CA ILE A 91 5.76 -0.96 -0.03
C ILE A 91 5.42 -0.13 -1.27
N VAL A 92 6.40 0.61 -1.79
CA VAL A 92 6.24 1.30 -3.07
C VAL A 92 7.14 0.62 -4.07
N LEU A 93 6.56 0.23 -5.20
CA LEU A 93 7.28 -0.43 -6.29
C LEU A 93 7.56 0.54 -7.41
N LYS A 94 8.75 0.46 -7.98
CA LYS A 94 9.11 1.12 -9.22
C LYS A 94 10.01 0.18 -10.00
N ASN A 95 9.71 0.01 -11.28
CA ASN A 95 10.51 -0.84 -12.16
C ASN A 95 10.68 -2.24 -11.61
N GLY A 96 9.60 -2.78 -11.05
CA GLY A 96 9.58 -4.14 -10.54
C GLY A 96 10.30 -4.33 -9.22
N LYS A 97 10.71 -3.25 -8.57
CA LYS A 97 11.49 -3.34 -7.34
C LYS A 97 10.88 -2.48 -6.25
N ALA A 98 11.11 -2.89 -5.00
CA ALA A 98 10.68 -2.08 -3.87
C ALA A 98 11.68 -0.95 -3.68
N VAL A 99 11.22 0.29 -3.81
CA VAL A 99 12.06 1.46 -3.59
C VAL A 99 11.82 2.08 -2.23
N TYR A 100 10.80 1.61 -1.52
CA TYR A 100 10.45 2.08 -0.18
C TYR A 100 9.66 0.99 0.53
N HIS A 101 9.92 0.83 1.82
CA HIS A 101 9.04 0.02 2.66
C HIS A 101 9.10 0.51 4.09
N ALA A 102 8.01 0.32 4.79
CA ALA A 102 7.92 0.66 6.20
C ALA A 102 6.88 -0.25 6.85
N SER A 103 6.99 -0.44 8.15
CA SER A 103 6.10 -1.32 8.89
C SER A 103 5.58 -0.62 10.13
N HIS A 104 4.37 -1.03 10.54
CA HIS A 104 3.77 -0.56 11.79
C HIS A 104 3.64 0.96 11.79
N TYR A 105 4.00 1.62 12.88
CA TYR A 105 3.83 3.06 12.99
C TYR A 105 4.85 3.88 12.21
N ASP A 106 5.82 3.22 11.59
CA ASP A 106 6.75 3.93 10.70
C ASP A 106 6.09 4.29 9.37
N ILE A 107 4.92 3.72 9.08
CA ILE A 107 4.20 4.01 7.84
C ILE A 107 3.54 5.37 7.94
N THR A 108 3.87 6.27 7.02
CA THR A 108 3.22 7.58 6.96
C THR A 108 2.80 7.88 5.53
N ALA A 109 1.66 8.57 5.40
CA ALA A 109 1.17 8.99 4.09
C ALA A 109 2.17 9.92 3.42
N GLU A 110 2.79 10.78 4.21
CA GLU A 110 3.76 11.74 3.68
C GLU A 110 4.93 11.03 3.01
N ASP A 111 5.49 10.01 3.67
CA ASP A 111 6.61 9.28 3.10
C ASP A 111 6.22 8.56 1.82
N ILE A 112 5.04 7.94 1.82
CA ILE A 112 4.56 7.23 0.64
C ILE A 112 4.42 8.19 -0.53
N GLN A 113 3.80 9.34 -0.30
CA GLN A 113 3.58 10.31 -1.36
C GLN A 113 4.88 10.92 -1.86
N ARG A 114 5.83 11.14 -0.95
CA ARG A 114 7.12 11.67 -1.36
C ARG A 114 7.83 10.69 -2.29
N VAL A 115 7.82 9.41 -1.96
CA VAL A 115 8.47 8.41 -2.79
C VAL A 115 7.75 8.25 -4.12
N GLU A 116 6.42 8.30 -4.11
CA GLU A 116 5.65 8.22 -5.35
C GLU A 116 6.00 9.35 -6.31
N SER A 117 6.25 10.54 -5.80
CA SER A 117 6.55 11.68 -6.65
C SER A 117 8.01 11.73 -7.06
N GLY A 118 8.81 10.76 -6.66
CA GLY A 118 10.19 10.66 -7.10
C GLY A 118 11.20 11.41 -6.27
N GLU A 119 10.81 11.78 -5.06
CA GLU A 119 11.71 12.52 -4.19
C GLU A 119 12.44 11.65 -3.18
#